data_5838936ca01ddad13a90f64ad1207bd3
#
_entry.id   5838936ca01ddad13a90f64ad1207bd3
#
_cell.length_a   1.000
_cell.length_b   1.000
_cell.length_c   1.000
_cell.angle_alpha   90.00
_cell.angle_beta   90.00
_cell.angle_gamma   90.00
#
_symmetry.space_group_name_H-M   'P 1'
#
loop_
_entity.id
_entity.type
_entity.pdbx_description
1 polymer ?
#
loop_
_entity_poly.entity_id
_entity_poly.type
_entity_poly.pdbx_seq_one_letter_code
_entity_poly.pdbx_strand_id
1 'polypeptide(L)'
;MPNILNDIKNFAVYYGYDNEQALMDYDLLILEPKAHSEEGLNKLKDAGKLVIAYLSIIEISKDDESFSLLSESDLLRHNGDLVINQEYQTYYLDITKENVRSIIVQKAISHLKSGYDGIFLDTIGNIEYLDLNNQELYESAALLLNEVKLAFPSCIIIQNNGFLELYDYTAKYLNAICFENPPISTIGSLIWTYSAIIRLNAIAKEYNVKVLLLEEDIYNKSSIKTFFMRKIARKNGWLYYKSAKYYNHI
;
A
#
# COMPACT_ATOMS: atom_id res chain seq x y z
N MET A 1 7.86 -16.78 12.62
CA MET A 1 7.69 -17.65 11.42
C MET A 1 8.45 -17.02 10.26
N PRO A 2 8.95 -17.79 9.27
CA PRO A 2 9.53 -17.19 8.08
C PRO A 2 8.47 -16.33 7.36
N ASN A 3 8.90 -15.18 6.79
CA ASN A 3 8.01 -14.34 6.00
C ASN A 3 7.71 -15.06 4.68
N ILE A 4 6.44 -15.22 4.34
CA ILE A 4 5.97 -15.88 3.11
C ILE A 4 6.54 -15.22 1.84
N LEU A 5 6.94 -13.95 1.92
CA LEU A 5 7.53 -13.21 0.81
C LEU A 5 9.05 -13.43 0.63
N ASN A 6 9.68 -14.31 1.42
CA ASN A 6 11.13 -14.49 1.35
C ASN A 6 11.62 -15.04 0.00
N ASP A 7 10.82 -15.88 -0.64
CA ASP A 7 11.16 -16.52 -1.92
C ASP A 7 10.76 -15.71 -3.16
N ILE A 8 10.05 -14.58 -2.97
CA ILE A 8 9.64 -13.69 -4.05
C ILE A 8 10.85 -12.95 -4.64
N LYS A 9 10.96 -12.96 -5.98
CA LYS A 9 12.09 -12.37 -6.72
C LYS A 9 11.73 -11.04 -7.38
N ASN A 10 10.46 -10.86 -7.72
CA ASN A 10 9.95 -9.66 -8.38
C ASN A 10 8.50 -9.40 -7.99
N PHE A 11 8.03 -8.19 -8.26
CA PHE A 11 6.65 -7.81 -8.05
C PHE A 11 6.21 -6.81 -9.12
N ALA A 12 4.89 -6.67 -9.30
CA ALA A 12 4.29 -5.61 -10.09
C ALA A 12 3.11 -4.99 -9.36
N VAL A 13 2.84 -3.72 -9.67
CA VAL A 13 1.63 -3.00 -9.31
C VAL A 13 0.89 -2.69 -10.61
N TYR A 14 -0.36 -3.14 -10.73
CA TYR A 14 -1.16 -2.98 -11.92
C TYR A 14 -2.62 -2.71 -11.58
N TYR A 15 -3.13 -1.58 -12.05
CA TYR A 15 -4.52 -1.15 -11.82
C TYR A 15 -5.35 -1.14 -13.11
N GLY A 16 -4.76 -1.61 -14.22
CA GLY A 16 -5.46 -1.76 -15.50
C GLY A 16 -6.33 -3.01 -15.56
N TYR A 17 -7.14 -3.08 -16.62
CA TYR A 17 -8.04 -4.19 -16.88
C TYR A 17 -7.33 -5.28 -17.70
N ASP A 18 -7.67 -6.54 -17.40
CA ASP A 18 -7.15 -7.73 -18.08
C ASP A 18 -5.61 -7.71 -18.22
N ASN A 19 -4.99 -8.54 -18.93
CA ASN A 19 -3.55 -8.63 -19.15
C ASN A 19 -2.83 -9.69 -18.32
N GLU A 20 -3.58 -10.75 -17.93
CA GLU A 20 -3.03 -11.86 -17.13
C GLU A 20 -1.76 -12.44 -17.74
N GLN A 21 -1.65 -12.43 -19.08
CA GLN A 21 -0.46 -12.97 -19.77
C GLN A 21 0.83 -12.21 -19.40
N ALA A 22 0.80 -10.88 -19.33
CA ALA A 22 1.96 -10.09 -18.93
C ALA A 22 2.22 -10.17 -17.41
N LEU A 23 1.16 -10.35 -16.63
CA LEU A 23 1.24 -10.53 -15.18
C LEU A 23 1.94 -11.85 -14.77
N MET A 24 1.95 -12.86 -15.64
CA MET A 24 2.62 -14.15 -15.38
C MET A 24 4.14 -14.03 -15.17
N ASP A 25 4.77 -12.95 -15.56
CA ASP A 25 6.22 -12.75 -15.39
C ASP A 25 6.61 -12.35 -13.95
N TYR A 26 5.62 -12.08 -13.09
CA TYR A 26 5.85 -11.61 -11.72
C TYR A 26 5.41 -12.65 -10.68
N ASP A 27 6.11 -12.67 -9.55
CA ASP A 27 5.82 -13.58 -8.44
C ASP A 27 4.75 -13.00 -7.50
N LEU A 28 4.78 -11.68 -7.28
CA LEU A 28 3.86 -10.93 -6.43
C LEU A 28 3.17 -9.84 -7.26
N LEU A 29 1.85 -9.81 -7.20
CA LEU A 29 1.01 -8.90 -7.96
C LEU A 29 0.15 -8.07 -7.01
N ILE A 30 0.21 -6.75 -7.12
CA ILE A 30 -0.70 -5.82 -6.44
C ILE A 30 -1.68 -5.31 -7.49
N LEU A 31 -2.95 -5.66 -7.34
CA LEU A 31 -3.97 -5.44 -8.36
C LEU A 31 -5.15 -4.62 -7.83
N GLU A 32 -5.76 -3.80 -8.70
CA GLU A 32 -7.07 -3.18 -8.44
C GLU A 32 -8.17 -4.26 -8.54
N PRO A 33 -8.87 -4.59 -7.43
CA PRO A 33 -9.82 -5.71 -7.44
C PRO A 33 -10.96 -5.58 -8.45
N LYS A 34 -11.41 -4.34 -8.73
CA LYS A 34 -12.51 -4.09 -9.68
C LYS A 34 -12.11 -4.31 -11.14
N ALA A 35 -10.80 -4.39 -11.42
CA ALA A 35 -10.28 -4.52 -12.78
C ALA A 35 -10.08 -5.99 -13.22
N HIS A 36 -10.24 -6.96 -12.31
CA HIS A 36 -9.95 -8.36 -12.59
C HIS A 36 -11.15 -9.25 -12.27
N SER A 37 -11.46 -10.17 -13.21
CA SER A 37 -12.49 -11.18 -13.02
C SER A 37 -12.01 -12.30 -12.08
N GLU A 38 -12.96 -13.04 -11.51
CA GLU A 38 -12.65 -14.23 -10.72
C GLU A 38 -11.84 -15.27 -11.53
N GLU A 39 -12.16 -15.43 -12.82
CA GLU A 39 -11.43 -16.32 -13.73
C GLU A 39 -9.97 -15.85 -13.91
N GLY A 40 -9.74 -14.56 -14.12
CA GLY A 40 -8.40 -13.96 -14.23
C GLY A 40 -7.59 -14.16 -12.95
N LEU A 41 -8.20 -13.90 -11.80
CA LEU A 41 -7.58 -14.11 -10.49
C LEU A 41 -7.18 -15.58 -10.30
N ASN A 42 -8.08 -16.53 -10.61
CA ASN A 42 -7.81 -17.96 -10.48
C ASN A 42 -6.67 -18.41 -11.41
N LYS A 43 -6.60 -17.92 -12.64
CA LYS A 43 -5.50 -18.22 -13.56
C LYS A 43 -4.13 -17.80 -12.98
N LEU A 44 -4.04 -16.60 -12.37
CA LEU A 44 -2.81 -16.13 -11.75
C LEU A 44 -2.44 -17.02 -10.55
N LYS A 45 -3.39 -17.37 -9.72
CA LYS A 45 -3.17 -18.21 -8.54
C LYS A 45 -2.78 -19.65 -8.91
N ASP A 46 -3.40 -20.23 -9.92
CA ASP A 46 -3.06 -21.58 -10.43
C ASP A 46 -1.64 -21.61 -11.00
N ALA A 47 -1.15 -20.46 -11.50
CA ALA A 47 0.24 -20.28 -11.91
C ALA A 47 1.20 -20.04 -10.72
N GLY A 48 0.73 -20.10 -9.48
CA GLY A 48 1.53 -19.94 -8.27
C GLY A 48 1.89 -18.50 -7.93
N LYS A 49 1.14 -17.52 -8.47
CA LYS A 49 1.36 -16.11 -8.16
C LYS A 49 0.71 -15.74 -6.83
N LEU A 50 1.37 -14.86 -6.05
CA LEU A 50 0.73 -14.21 -4.90
C LEU A 50 0.01 -12.96 -5.37
N VAL A 51 -1.29 -12.89 -5.13
CA VAL A 51 -2.14 -11.80 -5.62
C VAL A 51 -2.70 -11.00 -4.45
N ILE A 52 -2.36 -9.72 -4.40
CA ILE A 52 -2.67 -8.78 -3.33
C ILE A 52 -3.69 -7.76 -3.83
N ALA A 53 -4.77 -7.58 -3.10
CA ALA A 53 -5.78 -6.59 -3.43
C ALA A 53 -5.34 -5.18 -3.01
N TYR A 54 -5.42 -4.22 -3.91
CA TYR A 54 -5.33 -2.81 -3.57
C TYR A 54 -6.51 -2.39 -2.68
N LEU A 55 -6.24 -1.60 -1.66
CA LEU A 55 -7.25 -1.02 -0.79
C LEU A 55 -6.80 0.34 -0.25
N SER A 56 -7.52 1.41 -0.63
CA SER A 56 -7.35 2.73 0.00
C SER A 56 -7.88 2.70 1.43
N ILE A 57 -7.08 3.17 2.39
CA ILE A 57 -7.37 3.08 3.83
C ILE A 57 -7.98 4.36 4.38
N ILE A 58 -7.38 5.52 4.07
CA ILE A 58 -7.84 6.79 4.65
C ILE A 58 -8.42 7.75 3.62
N GLU A 59 -8.60 7.31 2.37
CA GLU A 59 -9.21 8.13 1.34
C GLU A 59 -10.35 7.39 0.66
N ILE A 60 -11.41 8.11 0.31
CA ILE A 60 -12.58 7.56 -0.38
C ILE A 60 -13.11 8.54 -1.44
N SER A 61 -13.43 8.03 -2.62
CA SER A 61 -14.17 8.78 -3.66
C SER A 61 -15.68 8.79 -3.35
N LYS A 62 -16.39 9.82 -3.80
CA LYS A 62 -17.84 9.83 -3.78
C LYS A 62 -18.48 8.71 -4.60
N ASP A 63 -17.76 8.23 -5.61
CA ASP A 63 -18.21 7.15 -6.50
C ASP A 63 -17.98 5.75 -5.91
N ASP A 64 -17.32 5.65 -4.75
CA ASP A 64 -17.17 4.37 -4.04
C ASP A 64 -18.51 3.97 -3.40
N GLU A 65 -18.90 2.72 -3.60
CA GLU A 65 -20.16 2.17 -3.11
C GLU A 65 -20.33 2.33 -1.58
N SER A 66 -19.21 2.25 -0.86
CA SER A 66 -19.19 2.39 0.60
C SER A 66 -19.36 3.85 1.05
N PHE A 67 -19.25 4.83 0.16
CA PHE A 67 -19.45 6.24 0.53
C PHE A 67 -20.85 6.49 1.10
N SER A 68 -21.86 5.78 0.60
CA SER A 68 -23.26 5.87 1.08
C SER A 68 -23.44 5.32 2.50
N LEU A 69 -22.48 4.56 3.04
CA LEU A 69 -22.51 4.03 4.41
C LEU A 69 -21.88 4.98 5.42
N LEU A 70 -21.29 6.08 4.96
CA LEU A 70 -20.61 7.07 5.78
C LEU A 70 -21.55 8.24 6.09
N SER A 71 -21.38 8.80 7.29
CA SER A 71 -21.94 10.07 7.68
C SER A 71 -20.89 11.19 7.53
N GLU A 72 -21.32 12.46 7.60
CA GLU A 72 -20.35 13.56 7.59
C GLU A 72 -19.37 13.53 8.77
N SER A 73 -19.74 12.94 9.90
CA SER A 73 -18.87 12.78 11.06
C SER A 73 -17.79 11.70 10.90
N ASP A 74 -17.90 10.88 9.85
CA ASP A 74 -16.92 9.84 9.50
C ASP A 74 -15.82 10.38 8.59
N LEU A 75 -16.01 11.60 8.06
CA LEU A 75 -15.02 12.29 7.23
C LEU A 75 -14.10 13.14 8.12
N LEU A 76 -12.81 13.06 7.82
CA LEU A 76 -11.78 13.78 8.57
C LEU A 76 -11.93 15.28 8.40
N ARG A 77 -11.83 16.01 9.52
CA ARG A 77 -11.89 17.47 9.55
C ARG A 77 -10.65 18.06 10.20
N HIS A 78 -10.19 19.17 9.65
CA HIS A 78 -9.17 20.02 10.25
C HIS A 78 -9.71 21.43 10.40
N ASN A 79 -9.67 21.98 11.63
CA ASN A 79 -10.22 23.30 11.95
C ASN A 79 -11.70 23.50 11.53
N GLY A 80 -12.48 22.42 11.50
CA GLY A 80 -13.89 22.42 11.10
C GLY A 80 -14.16 22.16 9.63
N ASP A 81 -13.16 22.26 8.77
CA ASP A 81 -13.27 22.01 7.34
C ASP A 81 -12.96 20.55 7.00
N LEU A 82 -13.61 20.01 5.97
CA LEU A 82 -13.31 18.68 5.45
C LEU A 82 -11.93 18.63 4.83
N VAL A 83 -11.17 17.58 5.15
CA VAL A 83 -9.88 17.31 4.51
C VAL A 83 -10.14 16.59 3.20
N ILE A 84 -9.69 17.18 2.09
CA ILE A 84 -9.91 16.68 0.74
C ILE A 84 -8.57 16.61 0.00
N ASN A 85 -8.30 15.49 -0.63
CA ASN A 85 -7.22 15.39 -1.60
C ASN A 85 -7.67 16.03 -2.92
N GLN A 86 -7.11 17.21 -3.21
CA GLN A 86 -7.50 18.01 -4.39
C GLN A 86 -7.08 17.37 -5.72
N GLU A 87 -6.03 16.55 -5.71
CA GLU A 87 -5.52 15.89 -6.91
C GLU A 87 -6.48 14.79 -7.39
N TYR A 88 -6.95 13.96 -6.46
CA TYR A 88 -7.81 12.81 -6.74
C TYR A 88 -9.29 13.07 -6.43
N GLN A 89 -9.63 14.25 -5.89
CA GLN A 89 -10.99 14.60 -5.48
C GLN A 89 -11.61 13.60 -4.49
N THR A 90 -10.76 13.04 -3.60
CA THR A 90 -11.16 12.09 -2.56
C THR A 90 -11.30 12.79 -1.20
N TYR A 91 -12.13 12.23 -0.34
CA TYR A 91 -12.29 12.66 1.05
C TYR A 91 -11.42 11.82 1.96
N TYR A 92 -10.79 12.46 2.95
CA TYR A 92 -10.10 11.73 3.99
C TYR A 92 -11.11 11.17 5.02
N LEU A 93 -10.88 9.94 5.42
CA LEU A 93 -11.68 9.21 6.40
C LEU A 93 -11.09 9.38 7.80
N ASP A 94 -11.96 9.59 8.79
CA ASP A 94 -11.57 9.57 10.20
C ASP A 94 -11.54 8.14 10.73
N ILE A 95 -10.40 7.45 10.59
CA ILE A 95 -10.23 6.07 11.04
C ILE A 95 -10.25 5.91 12.57
N THR A 96 -10.32 7.00 13.34
CA THR A 96 -10.58 6.91 14.80
C THR A 96 -12.02 6.46 15.09
N LYS A 97 -12.93 6.63 14.11
CA LYS A 97 -14.30 6.18 14.19
C LYS A 97 -14.42 4.68 13.94
N GLU A 98 -15.10 3.98 14.82
CA GLU A 98 -15.35 2.53 14.69
C GLU A 98 -16.11 2.19 13.41
N ASN A 99 -17.12 2.99 13.03
CA ASN A 99 -17.87 2.80 11.79
C ASN A 99 -16.94 2.80 10.56
N VAL A 100 -16.03 3.76 10.47
CA VAL A 100 -15.03 3.86 9.37
C VAL A 100 -14.14 2.62 9.34
N ARG A 101 -13.55 2.25 10.47
CA ARG A 101 -12.71 1.05 10.55
C ARG A 101 -13.48 -0.21 10.14
N SER A 102 -14.72 -0.36 10.64
CA SER A 102 -15.58 -1.50 10.29
C SER A 102 -15.82 -1.61 8.78
N ILE A 103 -16.09 -0.50 8.10
CA ILE A 103 -16.28 -0.46 6.64
C ILE A 103 -15.01 -0.92 5.92
N ILE A 104 -13.84 -0.38 6.31
CA ILE A 104 -12.56 -0.72 5.68
C ILE A 104 -12.21 -2.19 5.93
N VAL A 105 -12.40 -2.69 7.14
CA VAL A 105 -12.17 -4.10 7.49
C VAL A 105 -13.09 -5.02 6.70
N GLN A 106 -14.37 -4.66 6.51
CA GLN A 106 -15.29 -5.45 5.69
C GLN A 106 -14.87 -5.47 4.21
N LYS A 107 -14.36 -4.37 3.66
CA LYS A 107 -13.79 -4.34 2.29
C LYS A 107 -12.58 -5.28 2.20
N ALA A 108 -11.64 -5.20 3.15
CA ALA A 108 -10.50 -6.10 3.21
C ALA A 108 -10.92 -7.58 3.28
N ILE A 109 -11.87 -7.92 4.17
CA ILE A 109 -12.42 -9.27 4.29
C ILE A 109 -13.09 -9.74 3.00
N SER A 110 -13.81 -8.86 2.32
CA SER A 110 -14.45 -9.17 1.03
C SER A 110 -13.41 -9.57 -0.01
N HIS A 111 -12.33 -8.80 -0.16
CA HIS A 111 -11.25 -9.14 -1.10
C HIS A 111 -10.57 -10.47 -0.75
N LEU A 112 -10.28 -10.71 0.52
CA LEU A 112 -9.68 -11.97 0.97
C LEU A 112 -10.60 -13.17 0.71
N LYS A 113 -11.92 -13.03 0.91
CA LYS A 113 -12.92 -14.05 0.57
C LYS A 113 -13.04 -14.30 -0.93
N SER A 114 -12.80 -13.29 -1.75
CA SER A 114 -12.77 -13.41 -3.22
C SER A 114 -11.50 -14.08 -3.76
N GLY A 115 -10.58 -14.51 -2.88
CA GLY A 115 -9.43 -15.32 -3.25
C GLY A 115 -8.08 -14.59 -3.29
N TYR A 116 -8.03 -13.30 -2.96
CA TYR A 116 -6.76 -12.60 -2.81
C TYR A 116 -5.96 -13.14 -1.63
N ASP A 117 -4.63 -13.18 -1.75
CA ASP A 117 -3.72 -13.68 -0.72
C ASP A 117 -3.43 -12.63 0.36
N GLY A 118 -3.77 -11.38 0.09
CA GLY A 118 -3.49 -10.27 1.00
C GLY A 118 -4.03 -8.93 0.52
N ILE A 119 -3.67 -7.89 1.27
CA ILE A 119 -4.12 -6.50 1.06
C ILE A 119 -2.90 -5.57 0.96
N PHE A 120 -2.92 -4.68 -0.03
CA PHE A 120 -2.02 -3.55 -0.15
C PHE A 120 -2.71 -2.31 0.40
N LEU A 121 -2.18 -1.78 1.50
CA LEU A 121 -2.74 -0.66 2.24
C LEU A 121 -2.26 0.65 1.63
N ASP A 122 -3.01 1.16 0.67
CA ASP A 122 -2.70 2.47 0.09
C ASP A 122 -3.27 3.61 0.91
N THR A 123 -2.76 4.80 0.70
CA THR A 123 -3.08 6.06 1.39
C THR A 123 -2.80 6.09 2.90
N ILE A 124 -2.58 4.97 3.55
CA ILE A 124 -2.34 4.90 5.01
C ILE A 124 -1.12 5.73 5.43
N GLY A 125 -0.09 5.81 4.59
CA GLY A 125 1.10 6.63 4.83
C GLY A 125 0.81 8.13 4.89
N ASN A 126 -0.30 8.59 4.32
CA ASN A 126 -0.68 10.00 4.33
C ASN A 126 -1.00 10.51 5.74
N ILE A 127 -1.31 9.61 6.69
CA ILE A 127 -1.52 9.97 8.10
C ILE A 127 -0.34 10.76 8.67
N GLU A 128 0.89 10.43 8.27
CA GLU A 128 2.12 11.08 8.77
C GLU A 128 2.29 12.52 8.29
N TYR A 129 1.54 12.93 7.25
CA TYR A 129 1.60 14.27 6.66
C TYR A 129 0.38 15.14 6.98
N LEU A 130 -0.60 14.58 7.71
CA LEU A 130 -1.73 15.35 8.23
C LEU A 130 -1.28 16.10 9.49
N ASP A 131 -1.58 17.39 9.54
CA ASP A 131 -1.31 18.23 10.73
C ASP A 131 -2.43 18.04 11.78
N LEU A 132 -2.47 16.84 12.38
CA LEU A 132 -3.51 16.36 13.30
C LEU A 132 -2.90 15.66 14.52
N ASN A 133 -3.76 15.14 15.41
CA ASN A 133 -3.34 14.21 16.47
C ASN A 133 -2.99 12.84 15.89
N ASN A 134 -1.79 12.72 15.36
CA ASN A 134 -1.36 11.55 14.63
C ASN A 134 -1.30 10.29 15.50
N GLN A 135 -1.05 10.40 16.81
CA GLN A 135 -0.99 9.23 17.69
C GLN A 135 -2.30 8.43 17.69
N GLU A 136 -3.46 9.11 17.80
CA GLU A 136 -4.75 8.44 17.78
C GLU A 136 -5.05 7.78 16.43
N LEU A 137 -4.62 8.40 15.34
CA LEU A 137 -4.70 7.82 14.00
C LEU A 137 -3.80 6.60 13.85
N TYR A 138 -2.57 6.62 14.40
CA TYR A 138 -1.65 5.48 14.37
C TYR A 138 -2.17 4.29 15.16
N GLU A 139 -2.71 4.53 16.36
CA GLU A 139 -3.35 3.50 17.19
C GLU A 139 -4.56 2.90 16.46
N SER A 140 -5.37 3.74 15.81
CA SER A 140 -6.53 3.30 15.04
C SER A 140 -6.14 2.49 13.79
N ALA A 141 -5.06 2.86 13.11
CA ALA A 141 -4.50 2.06 12.03
C ALA A 141 -4.05 0.67 12.52
N ALA A 142 -3.37 0.61 13.68
CA ALA A 142 -2.97 -0.66 14.28
C ALA A 142 -4.17 -1.54 14.67
N LEU A 143 -5.25 -0.94 15.21
CA LEU A 143 -6.50 -1.65 15.50
C LEU A 143 -7.11 -2.25 14.25
N LEU A 144 -7.21 -1.47 13.16
CA LEU A 144 -7.72 -1.93 11.86
C LEU A 144 -6.94 -3.15 11.37
N LEU A 145 -5.60 -3.09 11.40
CA LEU A 145 -4.76 -4.21 10.95
C LEU A 145 -4.91 -5.44 11.84
N ASN A 146 -5.08 -5.24 13.15
CA ASN A 146 -5.36 -6.32 14.08
C ASN A 146 -6.69 -7.03 13.75
N GLU A 147 -7.74 -6.28 13.45
CA GLU A 147 -9.05 -6.83 13.09
C GLU A 147 -8.98 -7.65 11.79
N VAL A 148 -8.27 -7.16 10.77
CA VAL A 148 -8.01 -7.92 9.54
C VAL A 148 -7.26 -9.22 9.83
N LYS A 149 -6.21 -9.17 10.65
CA LYS A 149 -5.42 -10.36 11.04
C LYS A 149 -6.20 -11.34 11.90
N LEU A 150 -7.11 -10.88 12.75
CA LEU A 150 -7.99 -11.76 13.51
C LEU A 150 -8.96 -12.52 12.61
N ALA A 151 -9.50 -11.86 11.59
CA ALA A 151 -10.38 -12.49 10.60
C ALA A 151 -9.63 -13.43 9.64
N PHE A 152 -8.43 -13.07 9.22
CA PHE A 152 -7.57 -13.80 8.28
C PHE A 152 -6.11 -13.83 8.75
N PRO A 153 -5.74 -14.71 9.70
CA PRO A 153 -4.40 -14.72 10.31
C PRO A 153 -3.24 -14.90 9.31
N SER A 154 -3.47 -15.63 8.22
CA SER A 154 -2.46 -15.91 7.20
C SER A 154 -2.40 -14.86 6.07
N CYS A 155 -3.30 -13.88 6.02
CA CYS A 155 -3.30 -12.89 4.94
C CYS A 155 -1.99 -12.10 4.90
N ILE A 156 -1.56 -11.76 3.69
CA ILE A 156 -0.39 -10.89 3.49
C ILE A 156 -0.85 -9.44 3.64
N ILE A 157 -0.12 -8.66 4.43
CA ILE A 157 -0.36 -7.21 4.55
C ILE A 157 0.88 -6.48 4.08
N ILE A 158 0.69 -5.60 3.10
CA ILE A 158 1.72 -4.72 2.54
C ILE A 158 1.30 -3.28 2.78
N GLN A 159 2.09 -2.51 3.53
CA GLN A 159 1.82 -1.09 3.79
C GLN A 159 2.51 -0.22 2.75
N ASN A 160 1.81 0.75 2.17
CA ASN A 160 2.38 1.75 1.28
C ASN A 160 2.82 2.99 2.07
N ASN A 161 4.11 3.28 2.07
CA ASN A 161 4.72 4.39 2.82
C ASN A 161 4.42 4.34 4.34
N GLY A 162 4.40 5.49 5.04
CA GLY A 162 4.09 5.55 6.48
C GLY A 162 5.15 4.91 7.35
N PHE A 163 6.42 5.25 7.15
CA PHE A 163 7.56 4.65 7.85
C PHE A 163 8.33 5.63 8.74
N LEU A 164 7.75 6.78 9.06
CA LEU A 164 8.34 7.71 10.03
C LEU A 164 7.95 7.28 11.46
N GLU A 165 6.67 7.36 11.79
CA GLU A 165 6.15 7.05 13.13
C GLU A 165 5.04 5.99 13.10
N LEU A 166 4.10 6.04 12.13
CA LEU A 166 3.01 5.08 11.95
C LEU A 166 3.51 3.63 12.03
N TYR A 167 4.68 3.40 11.50
CA TYR A 167 5.30 2.10 11.44
C TYR A 167 5.54 1.46 12.81
N ASP A 168 5.85 2.24 13.83
CA ASP A 168 6.09 1.73 15.19
C ASP A 168 4.82 1.05 15.76
N TYR A 169 3.65 1.40 15.21
CA TYR A 169 2.36 0.83 15.56
C TYR A 169 1.96 -0.36 14.69
N THR A 170 2.32 -0.34 13.42
CA THR A 170 1.79 -1.27 12.40
C THR A 170 2.73 -2.41 12.04
N ALA A 171 4.06 -2.26 12.21
CA ALA A 171 5.09 -3.19 11.75
C ALA A 171 4.86 -4.66 12.07
N LYS A 172 4.39 -4.96 13.28
CA LYS A 172 4.13 -6.33 13.75
C LYS A 172 3.06 -7.09 12.95
N TYR A 173 2.24 -6.38 12.17
CA TYR A 173 1.20 -6.96 11.33
C TYR A 173 1.64 -7.14 9.88
N LEU A 174 2.74 -6.51 9.46
CA LEU A 174 3.14 -6.41 8.07
C LEU A 174 4.00 -7.59 7.60
N ASN A 175 3.85 -7.93 6.34
CA ASN A 175 4.74 -8.83 5.59
C ASN A 175 5.71 -8.04 4.70
N ALA A 176 5.28 -6.87 4.19
CA ALA A 176 6.13 -5.97 3.43
C ALA A 176 5.76 -4.51 3.66
N ILE A 177 6.72 -3.62 3.35
CA ILE A 177 6.51 -2.19 3.17
C ILE A 177 6.88 -1.83 1.74
N CYS A 178 6.00 -1.06 1.11
CA CYS A 178 6.28 -0.42 -0.16
C CYS A 178 6.79 1.00 0.09
N PHE A 179 7.99 1.29 -0.41
CA PHE A 179 8.53 2.63 -0.48
C PHE A 179 8.26 3.17 -1.89
N GLU A 180 7.18 3.91 -2.01
CA GLU A 180 6.73 4.45 -3.27
C GLU A 180 7.33 5.83 -3.54
N ASN A 181 7.81 6.03 -4.76
CA ASN A 181 8.27 7.30 -5.30
C ASN A 181 9.22 8.11 -4.40
N PRO A 182 10.36 7.53 -3.91
CA PRO A 182 11.31 8.28 -3.08
C PRO A 182 11.68 9.63 -3.69
N PRO A 183 11.57 10.73 -2.94
CA PRO A 183 11.92 12.04 -3.45
C PRO A 183 13.44 12.22 -3.50
N ILE A 184 13.99 12.61 -4.68
CA ILE A 184 15.43 12.84 -4.88
C ILE A 184 15.73 14.12 -5.66
N SER A 185 14.77 15.02 -5.79
CA SER A 185 14.89 16.21 -6.65
C SER A 185 15.72 17.33 -6.05
N THR A 186 15.89 17.37 -4.73
CA THR A 186 16.63 18.38 -3.98
C THR A 186 17.61 17.75 -2.99
N ILE A 187 18.57 18.52 -2.48
CA ILE A 187 19.49 18.04 -1.42
C ILE A 187 18.70 17.62 -0.18
N GLY A 188 17.69 18.39 0.22
CA GLY A 188 16.84 18.04 1.37
C GLY A 188 16.10 16.73 1.17
N SER A 189 15.50 16.50 0.00
CA SER A 189 14.81 15.25 -0.32
C SER A 189 15.77 14.06 -0.41
N LEU A 190 17.00 14.26 -0.86
CA LEU A 190 18.03 13.20 -0.84
C LEU A 190 18.41 12.80 0.59
N ILE A 191 18.61 13.80 1.49
CA ILE A 191 18.91 13.53 2.91
C ILE A 191 17.75 12.78 3.55
N TRP A 192 16.52 13.20 3.31
CA TRP A 192 15.31 12.55 3.80
C TRP A 192 15.21 11.09 3.30
N THR A 193 15.37 10.88 1.98
CA THR A 193 15.35 9.54 1.38
C THR A 193 16.44 8.64 1.97
N TYR A 194 17.64 9.18 2.21
CA TYR A 194 18.71 8.41 2.82
C TYR A 194 18.37 8.01 4.27
N SER A 195 17.79 8.91 5.06
CA SER A 195 17.32 8.62 6.42
C SER A 195 16.20 7.57 6.41
N ALA A 196 15.27 7.67 5.46
CA ALA A 196 14.20 6.68 5.25
C ALA A 196 14.77 5.28 4.92
N ILE A 197 15.81 5.20 4.09
CA ILE A 197 16.47 3.93 3.76
C ILE A 197 17.09 3.30 5.02
N ILE A 198 17.77 4.08 5.86
CA ILE A 198 18.36 3.58 7.11
C ILE A 198 17.26 3.02 8.00
N ARG A 199 16.17 3.77 8.18
CA ARG A 199 15.03 3.37 9.00
C ARG A 199 14.38 2.10 8.45
N LEU A 200 14.07 2.04 7.16
CA LEU A 200 13.48 0.86 6.52
C LEU A 200 14.34 -0.40 6.67
N ASN A 201 15.66 -0.28 6.56
CA ASN A 201 16.56 -1.41 6.79
C ASN A 201 16.55 -1.90 8.25
N ALA A 202 16.50 -0.98 9.21
CA ALA A 202 16.40 -1.34 10.64
C ALA A 202 15.11 -2.12 10.90
N ILE A 203 14.02 -1.61 10.42
CA ILE A 203 12.67 -2.14 10.50
C ILE A 203 12.55 -3.51 9.82
N ALA A 204 13.03 -3.62 8.58
CA ALA A 204 13.01 -4.88 7.83
C ALA A 204 13.74 -6.00 8.58
N LYS A 205 14.83 -5.64 9.26
CA LYS A 205 15.60 -6.58 10.08
C LYS A 205 14.87 -6.94 11.38
N GLU A 206 14.31 -5.97 12.08
CA GLU A 206 13.65 -6.14 13.38
C GLU A 206 12.40 -7.00 13.27
N TYR A 207 11.53 -6.70 12.29
CA TYR A 207 10.23 -7.33 12.15
C TYR A 207 10.18 -8.40 11.05
N ASN A 208 11.32 -8.70 10.39
CA ASN A 208 11.38 -9.64 9.26
C ASN A 208 10.41 -9.27 8.12
N VAL A 209 10.38 -7.98 7.76
CA VAL A 209 9.49 -7.41 6.75
C VAL A 209 10.26 -7.20 5.44
N LYS A 210 9.67 -7.55 4.29
CA LYS A 210 10.25 -7.23 2.97
C LYS A 210 10.09 -5.75 2.67
N VAL A 211 11.05 -5.17 1.92
CA VAL A 211 10.91 -3.83 1.37
C VAL A 211 10.72 -3.92 -0.14
N LEU A 212 9.66 -3.31 -0.63
CA LEU A 212 9.34 -3.14 -2.04
C LEU A 212 9.64 -1.69 -2.42
N LEU A 213 10.49 -1.46 -3.41
CA LEU A 213 10.77 -0.13 -3.92
C LEU A 213 9.99 0.08 -5.22
N LEU A 214 9.02 0.98 -5.20
CA LEU A 214 8.14 1.27 -6.31
C LEU A 214 8.46 2.63 -6.92
N GLU A 215 8.68 2.68 -8.22
CA GLU A 215 8.87 3.91 -8.98
C GLU A 215 7.80 4.04 -10.05
N GLU A 216 7.00 5.09 -10.01
CA GLU A 216 6.07 5.42 -11.09
C GLU A 216 6.79 6.22 -12.18
N ASP A 217 6.64 5.80 -13.44
CA ASP A 217 7.21 6.50 -14.59
C ASP A 217 6.29 7.60 -15.12
N ILE A 218 6.32 8.74 -14.45
CA ILE A 218 5.49 9.90 -14.83
C ILE A 218 5.85 10.45 -16.22
N TYR A 219 7.08 10.23 -16.71
CA TYR A 219 7.61 10.90 -17.91
C TYR A 219 8.05 9.99 -19.06
N ASN A 220 7.83 8.68 -18.94
CA ASN A 220 8.26 7.68 -19.95
C ASN A 220 9.75 7.78 -20.31
N LYS A 221 10.61 8.17 -19.38
CA LYS A 221 12.04 8.37 -19.60
C LYS A 221 12.86 7.50 -18.65
N SER A 222 13.82 6.75 -19.23
CA SER A 222 14.92 6.20 -18.44
C SER A 222 15.71 7.35 -17.84
N SER A 223 15.51 7.62 -16.56
CA SER A 223 16.06 8.77 -15.89
C SER A 223 17.22 8.38 -14.97
N ILE A 224 18.03 9.35 -14.63
CA ILE A 224 19.02 9.25 -13.54
C ILE A 224 18.34 8.72 -12.26
N LYS A 225 17.07 9.10 -12.01
CA LYS A 225 16.25 8.59 -10.90
C LYS A 225 16.16 7.06 -10.94
N THR A 226 15.76 6.47 -12.07
CA THR A 226 15.64 5.00 -12.24
C THR A 226 16.96 4.28 -11.94
N PHE A 227 18.09 4.83 -12.41
CA PHE A 227 19.41 4.26 -12.11
C PHE A 227 19.69 4.26 -10.59
N PHE A 228 19.40 5.37 -9.91
CA PHE A 228 19.57 5.47 -8.46
C PHE A 228 18.65 4.52 -7.70
N MET A 229 17.37 4.41 -8.08
CA MET A 229 16.39 3.52 -7.44
C MET A 229 16.83 2.07 -7.55
N ARG A 230 17.24 1.61 -8.74
CA ARG A 230 17.79 0.26 -8.95
C ARG A 230 19.04 -0.01 -8.11
N LYS A 231 19.94 0.98 -8.02
CA LYS A 231 21.13 0.86 -7.19
C LYS A 231 20.82 0.75 -5.70
N ILE A 232 19.85 1.56 -5.21
CA ILE A 232 19.37 1.50 -3.83
C ILE A 232 18.77 0.13 -3.55
N ALA A 233 17.84 -0.33 -4.36
CA ALA A 233 17.20 -1.63 -4.19
C ALA A 233 18.23 -2.76 -4.13
N ARG A 234 19.13 -2.83 -5.11
CA ARG A 234 20.18 -3.86 -5.14
C ARG A 234 21.12 -3.84 -3.93
N LYS A 235 21.52 -2.62 -3.48
CA LYS A 235 22.42 -2.48 -2.33
C LYS A 235 21.78 -2.96 -1.02
N ASN A 236 20.46 -2.79 -0.89
CA ASN A 236 19.73 -3.11 0.34
C ASN A 236 19.00 -4.48 0.27
N GLY A 237 19.10 -5.21 -0.85
CA GLY A 237 18.37 -6.47 -1.03
C GLY A 237 16.85 -6.29 -1.16
N TRP A 238 16.39 -5.12 -1.61
CA TRP A 238 15.00 -4.79 -1.82
C TRP A 238 14.53 -5.22 -3.21
N LEU A 239 13.25 -5.54 -3.33
CA LEU A 239 12.63 -5.72 -4.63
C LEU A 239 12.35 -4.36 -5.26
N TYR A 240 12.49 -4.27 -6.58
CA TYR A 240 12.28 -3.04 -7.32
C TYR A 240 11.34 -3.27 -8.49
N TYR A 241 10.36 -2.41 -8.63
CA TYR A 241 9.48 -2.33 -9.78
C TYR A 241 9.36 -0.89 -10.27
N LYS A 242 9.39 -0.71 -11.59
CA LYS A 242 9.09 0.55 -12.26
C LYS A 242 7.80 0.36 -13.04
N SER A 243 6.76 1.03 -12.61
CA SER A 243 5.45 0.99 -13.27
C SER A 243 5.35 2.03 -14.38
N ALA A 244 4.39 1.86 -15.26
CA ALA A 244 3.87 2.94 -16.07
C ALA A 244 3.11 3.96 -15.22
N LYS A 245 2.83 5.13 -15.80
CA LYS A 245 2.02 6.16 -15.16
C LYS A 245 0.62 5.62 -14.82
N TYR A 246 0.14 5.95 -13.63
CA TYR A 246 -1.14 5.48 -13.08
C TYR A 246 -1.27 3.95 -12.96
N TYR A 247 -0.17 3.21 -13.02
CA TYR A 247 -0.16 1.75 -12.84
C TYR A 247 -1.08 0.97 -13.79
N ASN A 248 -1.44 1.54 -14.93
CA ASN A 248 -2.42 0.96 -15.87
C ASN A 248 -1.80 0.26 -17.10
N HIS A 249 -0.48 0.17 -17.16
CA HIS A 249 0.28 -0.59 -18.17
C HIS A 249 1.39 -1.38 -17.49
N ILE A 250 1.71 -2.56 -18.05
CA ILE A 250 2.74 -3.47 -17.55
C ILE A 250 3.80 -3.73 -18.62
#